data_7193c878b9ced656a8597bb856213af3
#
_entry.id   7193c878b9ced656a8597bb856213af3
#
_cell.length_a   1.000
_cell.length_b   1.000
_cell.length_c   1.000
_cell.angle_alpha   90.00
_cell.angle_beta   90.00
_cell.angle_gamma   90.00
#
_symmetry.space_group_name_H-M   'P 1'
#
loop_
_entity.id
_entity.type
_entity.pdbx_description
1 polymer ?
#
loop_
_entity_poly.entity_id
_entity_poly.type
_entity_poly.pdbx_seq_one_letter_code
_entity_poly.pdbx_strand_id
1 'polypeptide(L)'
;MRSPIHHVSPGSAAASAAAFAFTLVALAALPAAAAPIHTSYLWHMHQPIYWPDRSTWYGVPYETAYETITLDHSQSDVFTVFNSDDRVHDYQDYPKTALGMLGDLPDAGAQVSFAGSLIQNVTSLGNAGWNGGRYAANWYQPYRDAMGWTTSGGRRRLDPVIVGFHHPINPLVDDAVFRRMIQAQKAIMPGTWGSPTLSNGFFPAEMCFSERMIPALAAEGIQWAIVPDIHIARACADYPYNANQDNCDPPNPADQSNPAQGYFYAQSISRGVTTKVPVPYGLRPHRARYVDPGTGVATSIVVVPAANGMSWNEGYGSYGTGELDAIASRNDPAKPMLVLFAHDGDNAWQGGYSYYNENVTQFSHAAAAKGYEPTTIEEYLADHPVASDDVVHVEDGGWVNADGDFGSPQFINWNWPLVNGSGQFDIPNGWAEDERNWAVLTAATNRVLTAEQIAGAPVMSRVVDPTQSGTTAVERAWHHLLAGHESGTM
;
A
#
# COMPACT_ATOMS: atom_id res chain seq x y z
N MET A 1 85.65 70.93 2.85
CA MET A 1 85.33 72.37 2.55
C MET A 1 83.84 72.46 2.20
N ARG A 2 83.17 73.22 2.99
CA ARG A 2 81.88 73.95 2.82
C ARG A 2 81.04 73.73 1.58
N SER A 3 79.82 73.30 1.85
CA SER A 3 78.47 73.76 1.45
C SER A 3 78.27 74.55 0.13
N PRO A 4 77.03 74.57 -0.49
CA PRO A 4 75.84 75.03 0.21
C PRO A 4 74.52 74.26 -0.14
N ILE A 5 73.59 74.57 0.70
CA ILE A 5 72.16 74.20 0.77
C ILE A 5 71.38 74.95 -0.34
N HIS A 6 70.47 74.32 -1.01
CA HIS A 6 69.32 74.95 -1.68
C HIS A 6 67.97 74.38 -1.18
N HIS A 7 67.22 75.32 -0.61
CA HIS A 7 65.80 75.13 -0.27
C HIS A 7 64.97 75.09 -1.55
N VAL A 8 64.03 74.16 -1.64
CA VAL A 8 62.87 74.25 -2.56
C VAL A 8 61.61 73.89 -1.77
N SER A 9 60.61 74.78 -1.85
CA SER A 9 59.33 74.80 -1.17
C SER A 9 58.39 73.70 -1.59
N PRO A 10 57.45 73.30 -0.71
CA PRO A 10 56.52 72.20 -1.02
C PRO A 10 55.33 72.63 -1.83
N GLY A 11 55.12 72.05 -2.98
CA GLY A 11 53.90 72.16 -3.77
C GLY A 11 52.78 71.24 -3.20
N SER A 12 51.64 71.87 -2.96
CA SER A 12 50.42 71.20 -2.52
C SER A 12 49.84 70.31 -3.60
N ALA A 13 49.86 68.99 -3.38
CA ALA A 13 49.09 67.99 -4.16
C ALA A 13 47.79 67.71 -3.44
N ALA A 14 46.71 68.21 -4.03
CA ALA A 14 45.35 67.82 -3.58
C ALA A 14 45.07 66.35 -3.89
N ALA A 15 44.94 65.50 -2.87
CA ALA A 15 44.50 64.15 -3.01
C ALA A 15 42.98 64.05 -3.06
N SER A 16 42.45 63.77 -4.25
CA SER A 16 41.02 63.43 -4.42
C SER A 16 40.73 62.03 -3.86
N ALA A 17 40.12 61.94 -2.69
CA ALA A 17 39.60 60.71 -2.14
C ALA A 17 38.28 60.34 -2.83
N ALA A 18 38.31 59.42 -3.75
CA ALA A 18 37.10 58.80 -4.30
C ALA A 18 36.53 57.81 -3.24
N ALA A 19 35.44 58.18 -2.60
CA ALA A 19 34.69 57.32 -1.71
C ALA A 19 33.86 56.32 -2.56
N PHE A 20 34.29 55.05 -2.61
CA PHE A 20 33.48 53.94 -3.10
C PHE A 20 32.43 53.59 -2.04
N ALA A 21 31.19 54.02 -2.23
CA ALA A 21 30.04 53.55 -1.45
C ALA A 21 29.69 52.14 -1.90
N PHE A 22 30.10 51.15 -1.14
CA PHE A 22 29.56 49.78 -1.26
C PHE A 22 28.13 49.78 -0.77
N THR A 23 27.16 49.79 -1.68
CA THR A 23 25.77 49.49 -1.35
C THR A 23 25.65 48.00 -1.11
N LEU A 24 25.63 47.59 0.16
CA LEU A 24 25.24 46.21 0.57
C LEU A 24 23.75 46.06 0.23
N VAL A 25 23.45 45.44 -0.90
CA VAL A 25 22.10 44.94 -1.17
C VAL A 25 21.93 43.69 -0.26
N ALA A 26 21.30 43.89 0.89
CA ALA A 26 20.81 42.79 1.68
C ALA A 26 19.73 42.09 0.83
N LEU A 27 20.10 40.99 0.17
CA LEU A 27 19.10 40.04 -0.31
C LEU A 27 18.38 39.54 0.96
N ALA A 28 17.18 40.06 1.22
CA ALA A 28 16.27 39.43 2.13
C ALA A 28 16.00 38.05 1.54
N ALA A 29 16.56 36.98 2.17
CA ALA A 29 16.15 35.62 1.86
C ALA A 29 14.64 35.59 2.11
N LEU A 30 13.86 35.42 1.06
CA LEU A 30 12.46 35.07 1.20
C LEU A 30 12.44 33.85 2.08
N PRO A 31 11.57 33.78 3.10
CA PRO A 31 11.43 32.57 3.87
C PRO A 31 11.15 31.45 2.85
N ALA A 32 11.99 30.41 2.85
CA ALA A 32 11.69 29.23 2.06
C ALA A 32 10.27 28.81 2.42
N ALA A 33 9.40 28.71 1.43
CA ALA A 33 8.06 28.20 1.66
C ALA A 33 8.22 26.87 2.41
N ALA A 34 7.48 26.70 3.51
CA ALA A 34 7.50 25.41 4.22
C ALA A 34 7.15 24.33 3.19
N ALA A 35 7.89 23.21 3.19
CA ALA A 35 7.58 22.10 2.30
C ALA A 35 6.11 21.69 2.49
N PRO A 36 5.37 21.41 1.42
CA PRO A 36 3.95 21.06 1.49
C PRO A 36 3.74 19.73 2.22
N ILE A 37 2.53 19.49 2.71
CA ILE A 37 2.06 18.13 2.96
C ILE A 37 1.78 17.51 1.60
N HIS A 38 2.29 16.31 1.38
CA HIS A 38 2.00 15.53 0.17
C HIS A 38 0.78 14.65 0.39
N THR A 39 0.01 14.40 -0.68
CA THR A 39 -1.15 13.49 -0.65
C THR A 39 -1.06 12.47 -1.78
N SER A 40 -1.46 11.22 -1.52
CA SER A 40 -1.47 10.16 -2.53
C SER A 40 -2.59 9.17 -2.24
N TYR A 41 -2.86 8.29 -3.21
CA TYR A 41 -3.90 7.27 -3.11
C TYR A 41 -3.32 5.87 -3.33
N LEU A 42 -3.90 4.88 -2.63
CA LEU A 42 -3.87 3.49 -3.03
C LEU A 42 -5.30 2.98 -3.16
N TRP A 43 -5.64 2.44 -4.30
CA TRP A 43 -6.91 1.77 -4.56
C TRP A 43 -6.68 0.26 -4.64
N HIS A 44 -7.20 -0.46 -3.65
CA HIS A 44 -7.10 -1.90 -3.62
C HIS A 44 -8.26 -2.54 -4.36
N MET A 45 -7.95 -3.47 -5.26
CA MET A 45 -8.92 -4.21 -6.07
C MET A 45 -8.76 -5.70 -5.79
N HIS A 46 -9.77 -6.29 -5.21
CA HIS A 46 -9.77 -7.71 -4.90
C HIS A 46 -11.16 -8.32 -4.97
N GLN A 47 -11.24 -9.54 -5.49
CA GLN A 47 -12.38 -10.43 -5.33
C GLN A 47 -11.85 -11.84 -5.13
N PRO A 48 -12.48 -12.62 -4.24
CA PRO A 48 -12.00 -13.95 -3.87
C PRO A 48 -12.21 -14.98 -4.98
N ILE A 49 -11.71 -16.19 -4.72
CA ILE A 49 -12.12 -17.39 -5.42
C ILE A 49 -13.51 -17.77 -4.89
N TYR A 50 -14.53 -17.69 -5.71
CA TYR A 50 -15.91 -17.94 -5.29
C TYR A 50 -16.29 -19.42 -5.25
N TRP A 51 -15.63 -20.26 -6.04
CA TRP A 51 -15.84 -21.68 -6.05
C TRP A 51 -14.50 -22.44 -6.00
N PRO A 52 -14.00 -22.75 -4.81
CA PRO A 52 -12.71 -23.43 -4.63
C PRO A 52 -12.79 -24.95 -4.77
N ASP A 53 -13.97 -25.56 -4.68
CA ASP A 53 -14.17 -27.01 -4.63
C ASP A 53 -14.37 -27.60 -6.04
N ARG A 54 -13.41 -27.37 -6.92
CA ARG A 54 -13.37 -28.04 -8.22
C ARG A 54 -12.54 -29.30 -8.11
N SER A 55 -13.08 -30.41 -8.67
CA SER A 55 -12.35 -31.67 -8.67
C SER A 55 -10.95 -31.51 -9.26
N THR A 56 -9.95 -31.98 -8.52
CA THR A 56 -8.52 -31.96 -8.96
C THR A 56 -8.28 -32.77 -10.25
N TRP A 57 -9.24 -33.62 -10.67
CA TRP A 57 -9.20 -34.31 -11.95
C TRP A 57 -9.15 -33.38 -13.16
N TYR A 58 -9.70 -32.18 -13.05
CA TYR A 58 -9.70 -31.18 -14.12
C TYR A 58 -8.43 -30.32 -14.15
N GLY A 59 -7.51 -30.51 -13.22
CA GLY A 59 -6.21 -29.82 -13.21
C GLY A 59 -6.23 -28.38 -12.67
N VAL A 60 -7.41 -27.80 -12.47
CA VAL A 60 -7.62 -26.46 -11.89
C VAL A 60 -8.53 -26.61 -10.68
N PRO A 61 -8.12 -26.20 -9.46
CA PRO A 61 -8.87 -26.46 -8.23
C PRO A 61 -10.05 -25.52 -8.03
N TYR A 62 -10.11 -24.41 -8.72
CA TYR A 62 -11.15 -23.39 -8.59
C TYR A 62 -11.72 -22.97 -9.93
N GLU A 63 -12.85 -22.31 -9.89
CA GLU A 63 -13.50 -21.69 -11.04
C GLU A 63 -13.21 -20.19 -11.07
N THR A 64 -13.07 -19.65 -12.27
CA THR A 64 -13.14 -18.21 -12.49
C THR A 64 -14.56 -17.71 -12.27
N ALA A 65 -14.75 -16.41 -12.05
CA ALA A 65 -16.08 -15.82 -11.90
C ALA A 65 -17.02 -16.16 -13.07
N TYR A 66 -16.51 -16.18 -14.30
CA TYR A 66 -17.28 -16.58 -15.48
C TYR A 66 -17.78 -18.02 -15.39
N GLU A 67 -16.90 -18.93 -15.00
CA GLU A 67 -17.27 -20.35 -14.84
C GLU A 67 -18.26 -20.54 -13.70
N THR A 68 -18.02 -19.92 -12.54
CA THR A 68 -18.95 -19.98 -11.40
C THR A 68 -20.35 -19.50 -11.77
N ILE A 69 -20.46 -18.39 -12.49
CA ILE A 69 -21.74 -17.82 -12.92
C ILE A 69 -22.46 -18.74 -13.93
N THR A 70 -21.71 -19.34 -14.86
CA THR A 70 -22.28 -20.09 -15.98
C THR A 70 -22.48 -21.57 -15.71
N LEU A 71 -21.77 -22.14 -14.73
CA LEU A 71 -21.90 -23.55 -14.33
C LEU A 71 -22.93 -23.80 -13.21
N ASP A 72 -23.73 -22.80 -12.89
CA ASP A 72 -24.77 -22.86 -11.86
C ASP A 72 -24.26 -23.19 -10.44
N HIS A 73 -23.01 -22.86 -10.18
CA HIS A 73 -22.42 -22.88 -8.85
C HIS A 73 -22.54 -21.52 -8.16
N SER A 74 -23.36 -20.65 -8.71
CA SER A 74 -23.45 -19.28 -8.28
C SER A 74 -23.86 -19.19 -6.82
N GLN A 75 -22.94 -18.75 -5.99
CA GLN A 75 -23.29 -18.09 -4.75
C GLN A 75 -24.00 -16.79 -5.14
N SER A 76 -25.01 -16.40 -4.36
CA SER A 76 -25.93 -15.31 -4.71
C SER A 76 -25.25 -13.99 -5.11
N ASP A 77 -23.98 -13.82 -4.74
CA ASP A 77 -23.30 -12.56 -4.85
C ASP A 77 -22.38 -12.44 -6.07
N VAL A 78 -21.89 -13.59 -6.64
CA VAL A 78 -20.91 -13.54 -7.75
C VAL A 78 -21.46 -12.78 -8.96
N PHE A 79 -22.69 -13.11 -9.38
CA PHE A 79 -23.34 -12.39 -10.47
C PHE A 79 -23.53 -10.91 -10.11
N THR A 80 -24.02 -10.60 -8.91
CA THR A 80 -24.29 -9.24 -8.46
C THR A 80 -23.03 -8.41 -8.41
N VAL A 81 -21.94 -8.98 -7.85
CA VAL A 81 -20.62 -8.33 -7.76
C VAL A 81 -20.12 -7.92 -9.13
N PHE A 82 -20.03 -8.86 -10.07
CA PHE A 82 -19.47 -8.57 -11.41
C PHE A 82 -20.46 -7.91 -12.36
N ASN A 83 -21.75 -7.79 -12.00
CA ASN A 83 -22.76 -7.08 -12.79
C ASN A 83 -23.05 -5.66 -12.27
N SER A 84 -22.50 -5.24 -11.14
CA SER A 84 -22.60 -3.87 -10.64
C SER A 84 -21.94 -2.89 -11.62
N ASP A 85 -22.63 -1.82 -11.98
CA ASP A 85 -22.10 -0.82 -12.92
C ASP A 85 -20.82 -0.19 -12.38
N ASP A 86 -20.79 0.18 -11.09
CA ASP A 86 -19.62 0.77 -10.47
C ASP A 86 -18.41 -0.17 -10.57
N ARG A 87 -18.55 -1.44 -10.11
CA ARG A 87 -17.44 -2.40 -10.17
C ARG A 87 -16.93 -2.70 -11.57
N VAL A 88 -17.84 -2.77 -12.55
CA VAL A 88 -17.46 -2.94 -13.96
C VAL A 88 -16.51 -1.84 -14.41
N HIS A 89 -16.77 -0.62 -13.98
CA HIS A 89 -15.96 0.55 -14.32
C HIS A 89 -14.74 0.71 -13.39
N ASP A 90 -14.85 0.37 -12.10
CA ASP A 90 -13.70 0.33 -11.18
C ASP A 90 -12.59 -0.58 -11.71
N TYR A 91 -12.97 -1.75 -12.24
CA TYR A 91 -12.01 -2.70 -12.82
C TYR A 91 -11.53 -2.32 -14.21
N GLN A 92 -12.14 -1.37 -14.91
CA GLN A 92 -11.76 -1.05 -16.28
C GLN A 92 -11.22 0.37 -16.47
N ASP A 93 -11.93 1.42 -16.05
CA ASP A 93 -11.62 2.77 -16.51
C ASP A 93 -11.74 3.92 -15.48
N TYR A 94 -12.47 3.78 -14.37
CA TYR A 94 -12.62 4.87 -13.42
C TYR A 94 -11.28 5.39 -12.84
N PRO A 95 -10.31 4.55 -12.43
CA PRO A 95 -9.02 5.06 -11.97
C PRO A 95 -8.26 5.89 -13.02
N LYS A 96 -8.32 5.47 -14.29
CA LYS A 96 -7.75 6.29 -15.39
C LYS A 96 -8.48 7.62 -15.53
N THR A 97 -9.80 7.61 -15.46
CA THR A 97 -10.63 8.82 -15.61
C THR A 97 -10.32 9.81 -14.50
N ALA A 98 -10.25 9.35 -13.24
CA ALA A 98 -9.86 10.18 -12.11
C ALA A 98 -8.51 10.85 -12.33
N LEU A 99 -7.48 10.09 -12.70
CA LEU A 99 -6.15 10.65 -12.97
C LEU A 99 -6.12 11.56 -14.20
N GLY A 100 -6.95 11.31 -15.20
CA GLY A 100 -7.11 12.18 -16.36
C GLY A 100 -7.64 13.56 -16.00
N MET A 101 -8.56 13.62 -15.04
CA MET A 101 -9.12 14.88 -14.51
C MET A 101 -8.12 15.66 -13.63
N LEU A 102 -7.03 15.03 -13.19
CA LEU A 102 -5.92 15.66 -12.48
C LEU A 102 -4.75 16.01 -13.42
N GLY A 103 -5.00 16.15 -14.73
CA GLY A 103 -3.96 16.40 -15.72
C GLY A 103 -3.24 17.72 -15.58
N ASP A 104 -3.87 18.71 -14.93
CA ASP A 104 -3.32 20.03 -14.59
C ASP A 104 -2.46 20.02 -13.31
N LEU A 105 -2.48 18.95 -12.53
CA LEU A 105 -1.64 18.73 -11.34
C LEU A 105 -0.49 17.80 -11.76
N PRO A 106 0.73 18.32 -11.97
CA PRO A 106 1.79 17.60 -12.70
C PRO A 106 2.24 16.31 -12.00
N ASP A 107 2.20 16.28 -10.66
CA ASP A 107 2.71 15.17 -9.89
C ASP A 107 1.60 14.29 -9.26
N ALA A 108 0.34 14.69 -9.44
CA ALA A 108 -0.80 13.93 -8.95
C ALA A 108 -0.85 12.53 -9.57
N GLY A 109 -1.02 11.52 -8.72
CA GLY A 109 -1.11 10.15 -9.14
C GLY A 109 -1.64 9.23 -8.04
N ALA A 110 -1.66 7.93 -8.34
CA ALA A 110 -2.15 6.91 -7.43
C ALA A 110 -1.38 5.60 -7.60
N GLN A 111 -1.46 4.75 -6.59
CA GLN A 111 -1.11 3.35 -6.65
C GLN A 111 -2.40 2.52 -6.80
N VAL A 112 -2.32 1.41 -7.51
CA VAL A 112 -3.42 0.45 -7.63
C VAL A 112 -2.89 -0.95 -7.39
N SER A 113 -3.60 -1.75 -6.63
CA SER A 113 -3.27 -3.16 -6.46
C SER A 113 -4.42 -4.03 -6.98
N PHE A 114 -4.08 -5.02 -7.79
CA PHE A 114 -5.02 -6.03 -8.28
C PHE A 114 -4.53 -7.41 -7.87
N ALA A 115 -5.32 -8.13 -7.08
CA ALA A 115 -5.03 -9.53 -6.80
C ALA A 115 -5.05 -10.37 -8.08
N GLY A 116 -4.19 -11.38 -8.15
CA GLY A 116 -4.09 -12.24 -9.34
C GLY A 116 -5.39 -12.98 -9.65
N SER A 117 -6.12 -13.42 -8.62
CA SER A 117 -7.47 -14.01 -8.76
C SER A 117 -8.44 -13.04 -9.42
N LEU A 118 -8.45 -11.77 -9.05
CA LEU A 118 -9.30 -10.76 -9.71
C LEU A 118 -8.90 -10.55 -11.18
N ILE A 119 -7.59 -10.48 -11.48
CA ILE A 119 -7.11 -10.39 -12.87
C ILE A 119 -7.63 -11.56 -13.69
N GLN A 120 -7.58 -12.78 -13.16
CA GLN A 120 -8.12 -13.98 -13.81
C GLN A 120 -9.63 -13.88 -14.02
N ASN A 121 -10.37 -13.45 -12.99
CA ASN A 121 -11.82 -13.30 -13.03
C ASN A 121 -12.25 -12.31 -14.13
N VAL A 122 -11.71 -11.09 -14.12
CA VAL A 122 -12.06 -10.06 -15.12
C VAL A 122 -11.63 -10.47 -16.52
N THR A 123 -10.46 -11.11 -16.66
CA THR A 123 -9.99 -11.62 -17.94
C THR A 123 -10.91 -12.70 -18.51
N SER A 124 -11.40 -13.62 -17.67
CA SER A 124 -12.32 -14.67 -18.11
C SER A 124 -13.67 -14.12 -18.58
N LEU A 125 -14.22 -13.14 -17.85
CA LEU A 125 -15.46 -12.44 -18.22
C LEU A 125 -15.32 -11.68 -19.55
N GLY A 126 -14.20 -10.96 -19.72
CA GLY A 126 -13.90 -10.21 -20.94
C GLY A 126 -13.71 -11.11 -22.15
N ASN A 127 -12.94 -12.18 -22.04
CA ASN A 127 -12.70 -13.14 -23.12
C ASN A 127 -13.97 -13.87 -23.55
N ALA A 128 -14.89 -14.13 -22.61
CA ALA A 128 -16.16 -14.76 -22.89
C ALA A 128 -17.22 -13.80 -23.48
N GLY A 129 -16.96 -12.49 -23.50
CA GLY A 129 -17.97 -11.49 -23.87
C GLY A 129 -19.20 -11.54 -22.96
N TRP A 130 -19.00 -11.86 -21.69
CA TRP A 130 -20.05 -12.10 -20.73
C TRP A 130 -21.04 -10.94 -20.63
N ASN A 131 -22.31 -11.27 -20.50
CA ASN A 131 -23.44 -10.35 -20.33
C ASN A 131 -23.43 -9.17 -21.33
N GLY A 132 -23.30 -9.52 -22.63
CA GLY A 132 -23.30 -8.52 -23.71
C GLY A 132 -22.01 -7.71 -23.84
N GLY A 133 -20.92 -8.18 -23.24
CA GLY A 133 -19.60 -7.53 -23.33
C GLY A 133 -19.40 -6.43 -22.28
N ARG A 134 -19.99 -6.56 -21.09
CA ARG A 134 -19.76 -5.61 -19.98
C ARG A 134 -18.29 -5.46 -19.64
N TYR A 135 -17.51 -6.54 -19.74
CA TYR A 135 -16.07 -6.50 -19.67
C TYR A 135 -15.46 -6.62 -21.07
N ALA A 136 -14.60 -5.69 -21.42
CA ALA A 136 -13.88 -5.76 -22.67
C ALA A 136 -12.80 -6.86 -22.60
N ALA A 137 -12.53 -7.54 -23.71
CA ALA A 137 -11.43 -8.51 -23.77
C ALA A 137 -10.06 -7.87 -23.47
N ASN A 138 -9.93 -6.57 -23.69
CA ASN A 138 -8.78 -5.75 -23.36
C ASN A 138 -9.07 -4.79 -22.18
N TRP A 139 -9.81 -5.23 -21.19
CA TRP A 139 -10.25 -4.47 -20.02
C TRP A 139 -9.15 -3.67 -19.33
N TYR A 140 -7.94 -4.15 -19.38
CA TYR A 140 -6.73 -3.55 -18.80
C TYR A 140 -6.18 -2.35 -19.60
N GLN A 141 -6.68 -2.08 -20.80
CA GLN A 141 -6.11 -1.05 -21.68
C GLN A 141 -6.15 0.36 -21.08
N PRO A 142 -7.24 0.81 -20.42
CA PRO A 142 -7.23 2.10 -19.77
C PRO A 142 -6.14 2.24 -18.69
N TYR A 143 -5.86 1.18 -17.93
CA TYR A 143 -4.76 1.18 -16.96
C TYR A 143 -3.41 1.31 -17.66
N ARG A 144 -3.16 0.57 -18.73
CA ARG A 144 -1.92 0.69 -19.54
C ARG A 144 -1.72 2.09 -20.06
N ASP A 145 -2.79 2.74 -20.52
CA ASP A 145 -2.73 4.12 -20.99
C ASP A 145 -2.33 5.07 -19.85
N ALA A 146 -2.95 4.94 -18.69
CA ALA A 146 -2.64 5.77 -17.51
C ALA A 146 -1.22 5.52 -16.95
N MET A 147 -0.72 4.28 -17.04
CA MET A 147 0.67 3.95 -16.69
C MET A 147 1.70 4.59 -17.63
N GLY A 148 1.26 5.03 -18.81
CA GLY A 148 2.09 5.80 -19.75
C GLY A 148 2.21 7.27 -19.33
N TRP A 149 1.39 7.78 -18.41
CA TRP A 149 1.49 9.14 -17.91
C TRP A 149 2.55 9.23 -16.83
N THR A 150 3.32 10.31 -16.84
CA THR A 150 4.41 10.51 -15.88
C THR A 150 4.24 11.79 -15.09
N THR A 151 4.77 11.80 -13.88
CA THR A 151 4.99 12.98 -13.03
C THR A 151 6.07 13.86 -13.64
N SER A 152 6.30 15.04 -13.08
CA SER A 152 7.38 15.94 -13.49
C SER A 152 8.77 15.31 -13.30
N GLY A 153 8.95 14.45 -12.30
CA GLY A 153 10.17 13.67 -12.07
C GLY A 153 10.27 12.39 -12.93
N GLY A 154 9.29 12.13 -13.81
CA GLY A 154 9.31 11.00 -14.73
C GLY A 154 8.86 9.67 -14.13
N ARG A 155 8.22 9.69 -12.96
CA ARG A 155 7.59 8.50 -12.34
C ARG A 155 6.21 8.28 -12.93
N ARG A 156 5.71 7.03 -12.84
CA ARG A 156 4.34 6.73 -13.29
C ARG A 156 3.32 7.45 -12.41
N ARG A 157 2.30 8.02 -13.05
CA ARG A 157 1.15 8.58 -12.33
C ARG A 157 0.18 7.52 -11.83
N LEU A 158 0.16 6.34 -12.46
CA LEU A 158 -0.53 5.16 -11.97
C LEU A 158 0.47 4.02 -11.82
N ASP A 159 0.75 3.60 -10.58
CA ASP A 159 1.68 2.51 -10.31
C ASP A 159 0.95 1.25 -9.85
N PRO A 160 1.04 0.12 -10.62
CA PRO A 160 0.44 -1.15 -10.23
C PRO A 160 1.33 -1.86 -9.20
N VAL A 161 1.07 -1.60 -7.92
CA VAL A 161 1.83 -2.21 -6.82
C VAL A 161 1.56 -3.71 -6.69
N ILE A 162 2.54 -4.43 -6.21
CA ILE A 162 2.48 -5.88 -6.04
C ILE A 162 1.63 -6.21 -4.80
N VAL A 163 0.81 -7.24 -4.90
CA VAL A 163 0.03 -7.85 -3.81
C VAL A 163 0.21 -9.36 -3.86
N GLY A 164 -0.12 -10.10 -2.81
CA GLY A 164 -0.15 -11.56 -2.87
C GLY A 164 -1.18 -12.06 -3.90
N PHE A 165 -0.79 -13.01 -4.77
CA PHE A 165 -1.56 -13.42 -5.95
C PHE A 165 -3.02 -13.80 -5.64
N HIS A 166 -3.24 -14.60 -4.59
CA HIS A 166 -4.56 -15.00 -4.10
C HIS A 166 -4.98 -14.25 -2.82
N HIS A 167 -4.41 -13.06 -2.58
CA HIS A 167 -4.77 -12.22 -1.44
C HIS A 167 -4.64 -12.92 -0.07
N PRO A 168 -3.54 -13.64 0.22
CA PRO A 168 -3.40 -14.30 1.52
C PRO A 168 -3.17 -13.27 2.62
N ILE A 169 -3.54 -13.61 3.85
CA ILE A 169 -3.09 -12.85 5.03
C ILE A 169 -1.60 -13.16 5.23
N ASN A 170 -0.78 -12.34 4.58
CA ASN A 170 0.64 -12.60 4.36
C ASN A 170 1.44 -12.97 5.62
N PRO A 171 1.21 -12.33 6.79
CA PRO A 171 1.93 -12.71 8.01
C PRO A 171 1.62 -14.11 8.53
N LEU A 172 0.52 -14.71 8.12
CA LEU A 172 0.09 -16.04 8.60
C LEU A 172 0.62 -17.18 7.73
N VAL A 173 1.12 -16.90 6.54
CA VAL A 173 1.61 -17.96 5.64
C VAL A 173 3.11 -18.20 5.78
N ASP A 174 3.56 -19.40 5.37
CA ASP A 174 4.98 -19.76 5.32
C ASP A 174 5.76 -18.86 4.34
N ASP A 175 6.99 -18.48 4.67
CA ASP A 175 7.82 -17.59 3.85
C ASP A 175 8.01 -18.09 2.42
N ALA A 176 8.12 -19.42 2.23
CA ALA A 176 8.26 -20.00 0.89
C ALA A 176 6.96 -19.82 0.08
N VAL A 177 5.81 -20.01 0.71
CA VAL A 177 4.49 -19.79 0.10
C VAL A 177 4.32 -18.30 -0.21
N PHE A 178 4.62 -17.42 0.74
CA PHE A 178 4.55 -15.98 0.55
C PHE A 178 5.39 -15.52 -0.64
N ARG A 179 6.63 -15.97 -0.75
CA ARG A 179 7.48 -15.66 -1.91
C ARG A 179 6.87 -16.16 -3.21
N ARG A 180 6.28 -17.36 -3.25
CA ARG A 180 5.61 -17.90 -4.43
C ARG A 180 4.36 -17.09 -4.81
N MET A 181 3.62 -16.56 -3.84
CA MET A 181 2.51 -15.60 -4.08
C MET A 181 3.00 -14.35 -4.80
N ILE A 182 4.10 -13.74 -4.34
CA ILE A 182 4.71 -12.59 -5.00
C ILE A 182 5.19 -12.95 -6.43
N GLN A 183 5.83 -14.09 -6.59
CA GLN A 183 6.34 -14.54 -7.89
C GLN A 183 5.20 -14.84 -8.87
N ALA A 184 4.10 -15.43 -8.42
CA ALA A 184 2.90 -15.65 -9.23
C ALA A 184 2.29 -14.32 -9.69
N GLN A 185 2.18 -13.35 -8.77
CA GLN A 185 1.72 -12.01 -9.10
C GLN A 185 2.62 -11.35 -10.16
N LYS A 186 3.93 -11.42 -9.98
CA LYS A 186 4.89 -10.91 -10.97
C LYS A 186 4.80 -11.61 -12.33
N ALA A 187 4.39 -12.89 -12.35
CA ALA A 187 4.25 -13.64 -13.59
C ALA A 187 3.02 -13.21 -14.41
N ILE A 188 1.91 -12.82 -13.78
CA ILE A 188 0.70 -12.37 -14.48
C ILE A 188 0.77 -10.89 -14.91
N MET A 189 1.44 -10.04 -14.14
CA MET A 189 1.45 -8.58 -14.32
C MET A 189 1.93 -8.13 -15.72
N PRO A 190 3.01 -8.65 -16.32
CA PRO A 190 3.45 -8.23 -17.66
C PRO A 190 2.40 -8.47 -18.75
N GLY A 191 1.69 -9.59 -18.67
CA GLY A 191 0.59 -9.90 -19.59
C GLY A 191 -0.59 -8.95 -19.43
N THR A 192 -0.87 -8.52 -18.21
CA THR A 192 -1.98 -7.62 -17.88
C THR A 192 -1.61 -6.16 -18.15
N TRP A 193 -0.50 -5.69 -17.58
CA TRP A 193 -0.15 -4.27 -17.60
C TRP A 193 0.74 -3.85 -18.77
N GLY A 194 1.28 -4.81 -19.52
CA GLY A 194 2.09 -4.54 -20.70
C GLY A 194 3.45 -3.87 -20.42
N SER A 195 3.80 -3.68 -19.17
CA SER A 195 5.05 -3.03 -18.78
C SER A 195 6.10 -4.07 -18.37
N PRO A 196 7.33 -4.01 -18.88
CA PRO A 196 8.41 -4.87 -18.43
C PRO A 196 8.91 -4.49 -17.03
N THR A 197 8.72 -3.22 -16.61
CA THR A 197 9.14 -2.72 -15.28
C THR A 197 7.99 -2.84 -14.31
N LEU A 198 8.13 -3.72 -13.32
CA LEU A 198 7.18 -3.88 -12.23
C LEU A 198 7.36 -2.78 -11.18
N SER A 199 6.33 -2.55 -10.37
CA SER A 199 6.44 -1.70 -9.18
C SER A 199 7.48 -2.26 -8.19
N ASN A 200 8.15 -1.38 -7.48
CA ASN A 200 9.01 -1.73 -6.35
C ASN A 200 8.22 -1.79 -5.03
N GLY A 201 6.94 -1.50 -5.08
CA GLY A 201 6.04 -1.43 -3.93
C GLY A 201 5.25 -2.70 -3.70
N PHE A 202 4.88 -2.90 -2.44
CA PHE A 202 4.03 -3.99 -2.01
C PHE A 202 2.87 -3.47 -1.17
N PHE A 203 1.66 -3.93 -1.49
CA PHE A 203 0.50 -3.76 -0.65
C PHE A 203 0.19 -5.10 0.03
N PRO A 204 0.37 -5.21 1.36
CA PRO A 204 -0.06 -6.40 2.07
C PRO A 204 -1.58 -6.50 2.00
N ALA A 205 -2.11 -7.69 1.68
CA ALA A 205 -3.55 -7.93 1.74
C ALA A 205 -4.10 -7.48 3.10
N GLU A 206 -5.20 -6.72 3.11
CA GLU A 206 -5.81 -6.14 4.32
C GLU A 206 -4.84 -5.25 5.15
N MET A 207 -3.78 -4.73 4.52
CA MET A 207 -2.63 -4.11 5.19
C MET A 207 -2.03 -4.97 6.31
N CYS A 208 -2.27 -6.27 6.31
CA CYS A 208 -1.70 -7.18 7.28
C CYS A 208 -0.18 -7.28 7.10
N PHE A 209 0.54 -6.65 8.01
CA PHE A 209 2.00 -6.56 7.97
C PHE A 209 2.62 -7.12 9.26
N SER A 210 3.76 -7.75 9.09
CA SER A 210 4.69 -8.15 10.15
C SER A 210 6.11 -7.95 9.65
N GLU A 211 7.00 -7.47 10.49
CA GLU A 211 8.41 -7.29 10.13
C GLU A 211 9.09 -8.61 9.69
N ARG A 212 8.56 -9.76 10.08
CA ARG A 212 9.05 -11.07 9.60
C ARG A 212 8.92 -11.26 8.08
N MET A 213 8.05 -10.48 7.40
CA MET A 213 7.90 -10.53 5.95
C MET A 213 9.05 -9.85 5.20
N ILE A 214 9.79 -8.96 5.87
CA ILE A 214 10.82 -8.11 5.24
C ILE A 214 11.88 -8.90 4.47
N PRO A 215 12.45 -10.01 4.98
CA PRO A 215 13.43 -10.78 4.22
C PRO A 215 12.87 -11.35 2.91
N ALA A 216 11.64 -11.83 2.92
CA ALA A 216 10.97 -12.36 1.73
C ALA A 216 10.68 -11.24 0.71
N LEU A 217 10.18 -10.09 1.17
CA LEU A 217 9.94 -8.92 0.33
C LEU A 217 11.24 -8.44 -0.33
N ALA A 218 12.30 -8.27 0.44
CA ALA A 218 13.60 -7.84 -0.06
C ALA A 218 14.21 -8.85 -1.05
N ALA A 219 14.08 -10.16 -0.78
CA ALA A 219 14.54 -11.21 -1.70
C ALA A 219 13.80 -11.21 -3.03
N GLU A 220 12.56 -10.73 -3.05
CA GLU A 220 11.77 -10.54 -4.27
C GLU A 220 11.94 -9.13 -4.88
N GLY A 221 12.89 -8.32 -4.39
CA GLY A 221 13.21 -6.99 -4.94
C GLY A 221 12.22 -5.90 -4.59
N ILE A 222 11.36 -6.12 -3.60
CA ILE A 222 10.46 -5.09 -3.06
C ILE A 222 11.29 -4.11 -2.24
N GLN A 223 11.07 -2.81 -2.46
CA GLN A 223 11.82 -1.74 -1.80
C GLN A 223 11.00 -1.03 -0.74
N TRP A 224 9.67 -1.00 -0.90
CA TRP A 224 8.76 -0.39 0.06
C TRP A 224 7.45 -1.17 0.18
N ALA A 225 6.82 -1.06 1.35
CA ALA A 225 5.51 -1.66 1.61
C ALA A 225 4.60 -0.65 2.32
N ILE A 226 3.29 -0.73 2.07
CA ILE A 226 2.29 0.08 2.76
C ILE A 226 1.93 -0.61 4.08
N VAL A 227 1.80 0.18 5.15
CA VAL A 227 1.42 -0.30 6.49
C VAL A 227 0.40 0.67 7.10
N PRO A 228 -0.50 0.24 7.99
CA PRO A 228 -1.36 1.17 8.70
C PRO A 228 -0.56 2.08 9.63
N ASP A 229 -0.86 3.37 9.63
CA ASP A 229 -0.23 4.35 10.53
C ASP A 229 -0.43 4.02 12.01
N ILE A 230 -1.58 3.41 12.35
CA ILE A 230 -1.94 3.05 13.72
C ILE A 230 -0.93 2.05 14.35
N HIS A 231 -0.33 1.13 13.56
CA HIS A 231 0.62 0.15 14.06
C HIS A 231 2.02 0.76 14.32
N ILE A 232 2.35 1.87 13.66
CA ILE A 232 3.50 2.70 14.03
C ILE A 232 3.17 3.53 15.29
N ALA A 233 1.94 4.07 15.35
CA ALA A 233 1.48 4.88 16.46
C ALA A 233 1.44 4.10 17.77
N ARG A 234 0.84 2.89 17.76
CA ARG A 234 0.74 2.00 18.92
C ARG A 234 2.09 1.56 19.46
N ALA A 235 3.09 1.48 18.60
CA ALA A 235 4.47 1.18 18.97
C ALA A 235 5.21 2.37 19.61
N CYS A 236 4.63 3.57 19.70
CA CYS A 236 5.22 4.70 20.41
C CYS A 236 5.12 4.53 21.93
N ALA A 237 6.19 4.86 22.65
CA ALA A 237 6.30 4.69 24.09
C ALA A 237 5.24 5.48 24.90
N ASP A 238 4.67 6.54 24.32
CA ASP A 238 3.65 7.39 24.90
C ASP A 238 2.29 7.30 24.18
N TYR A 239 1.99 6.18 23.51
CA TYR A 239 0.70 6.00 22.84
C TYR A 239 -0.47 6.22 23.83
N PRO A 240 -1.40 7.13 23.54
CA PRO A 240 -2.45 7.52 24.48
C PRO A 240 -3.65 6.55 24.41
N TYR A 241 -3.45 5.31 24.87
CA TYR A 241 -4.51 4.29 24.90
C TYR A 241 -5.71 4.72 25.73
N ASN A 242 -6.90 4.45 25.22
CA ASN A 242 -8.17 4.65 25.92
C ASN A 242 -9.18 3.56 25.51
N ALA A 243 -9.42 2.61 26.41
CA ALA A 243 -10.31 1.48 26.21
C ALA A 243 -11.74 1.83 25.75
N ASN A 244 -12.23 3.03 26.11
CA ASN A 244 -13.58 3.46 25.73
C ASN A 244 -13.66 4.12 24.35
N GLN A 245 -12.52 4.43 23.74
CA GLN A 245 -12.45 5.16 22.47
C GLN A 245 -11.72 4.35 21.39
N ASP A 246 -10.70 3.61 21.78
CA ASP A 246 -9.87 2.88 20.81
C ASP A 246 -10.45 1.52 20.45
N ASN A 247 -11.35 1.00 21.27
CA ASN A 247 -12.13 -0.22 21.04
C ASN A 247 -11.26 -1.46 20.74
N CYS A 248 -10.02 -1.46 21.17
CA CYS A 248 -9.06 -2.55 21.00
C CYS A 248 -8.22 -2.73 22.27
N ASP A 249 -7.51 -3.83 22.34
CA ASP A 249 -6.63 -4.13 23.47
C ASP A 249 -5.51 -3.07 23.61
N PRO A 250 -5.03 -2.83 24.86
CA PRO A 250 -3.89 -1.96 25.08
C PRO A 250 -2.66 -2.43 24.29
N PRO A 251 -1.79 -1.49 23.82
CA PRO A 251 -0.54 -1.87 23.21
C PRO A 251 0.29 -2.77 24.13
N ASN A 252 0.93 -3.79 23.54
CA ASN A 252 1.90 -4.61 24.27
C ASN A 252 3.12 -3.75 24.61
N PRO A 253 3.51 -3.63 25.90
CA PRO A 253 4.69 -2.84 26.27
C PRO A 253 5.99 -3.28 25.58
N ALA A 254 6.11 -4.54 25.19
CA ALA A 254 7.26 -5.05 24.48
C ALA A 254 7.39 -4.50 23.05
N ASP A 255 6.25 -4.12 22.45
CA ASP A 255 6.18 -3.57 21.09
C ASP A 255 6.29 -2.04 21.09
N GLN A 256 6.15 -1.37 22.23
CA GLN A 256 6.27 0.08 22.37
C GLN A 256 7.73 0.54 22.31
N SER A 257 8.43 0.23 21.23
CA SER A 257 9.86 0.50 21.05
C SER A 257 10.14 1.78 20.26
N ASN A 258 9.12 2.41 19.64
CA ASN A 258 9.26 3.70 18.99
C ASN A 258 9.37 4.82 20.03
N PRO A 259 10.11 5.92 19.74
CA PRO A 259 10.26 7.02 20.67
C PRO A 259 8.93 7.72 20.99
N ALA A 260 8.84 8.29 22.19
CA ALA A 260 7.73 9.14 22.57
C ALA A 260 7.60 10.34 21.64
N GLN A 261 6.36 10.67 21.22
CA GLN A 261 6.09 11.71 20.22
C GLN A 261 5.47 12.97 20.81
N GLY A 262 4.86 12.90 21.98
CA GLY A 262 4.27 14.03 22.73
C GLY A 262 3.00 14.62 22.15
N TYR A 263 2.66 14.34 20.89
CA TYR A 263 1.42 14.81 20.27
C TYR A 263 0.84 13.75 19.32
N PHE A 264 -0.43 13.45 19.54
CA PHE A 264 -1.21 12.56 18.71
C PHE A 264 -2.46 13.29 18.19
N TYR A 265 -2.69 13.21 16.88
CA TYR A 265 -3.93 13.68 16.29
C TYR A 265 -4.98 12.59 16.40
N ALA A 266 -6.09 12.92 17.04
CA ALA A 266 -7.21 11.99 17.19
C ALA A 266 -8.23 12.24 16.09
N GLN A 267 -8.64 11.18 15.41
CA GLN A 267 -9.60 11.19 14.32
C GLN A 267 -10.81 10.36 14.72
N SER A 268 -11.98 10.95 14.62
CA SER A 268 -13.24 10.21 14.77
C SER A 268 -13.65 9.67 13.40
N ILE A 269 -13.87 8.38 13.37
CA ILE A 269 -14.43 7.69 12.21
C ILE A 269 -15.84 7.20 12.50
N SER A 270 -16.54 6.64 11.52
CA SER A 270 -17.86 6.07 11.73
C SER A 270 -17.87 5.04 12.89
N ARG A 271 -19.04 4.83 13.52
CA ARG A 271 -19.25 3.92 14.66
C ARG A 271 -18.62 4.36 15.99
N GLY A 272 -18.12 5.61 16.09
CA GLY A 272 -17.57 6.14 17.34
C GLY A 272 -16.17 5.64 17.70
N VAL A 273 -15.49 5.02 16.77
CA VAL A 273 -14.08 4.65 16.90
C VAL A 273 -13.21 5.88 16.69
N THR A 274 -12.13 5.99 17.45
CA THR A 274 -11.15 7.07 17.33
C THR A 274 -9.78 6.49 17.09
N THR A 275 -9.16 6.85 15.97
CA THR A 275 -7.74 6.54 15.70
C THR A 275 -6.87 7.68 16.22
N LYS A 276 -5.64 7.38 16.59
CA LYS A 276 -4.66 8.34 17.12
C LYS A 276 -3.33 8.14 16.41
N VAL A 277 -2.88 9.15 15.70
CA VAL A 277 -1.62 9.11 14.95
C VAL A 277 -0.66 10.19 15.45
N PRO A 278 0.61 9.87 15.73
CA PRO A 278 1.61 10.87 16.09
C PRO A 278 1.99 11.70 14.87
N VAL A 279 1.79 13.03 14.95
CA VAL A 279 2.04 13.93 13.82
C VAL A 279 3.29 14.79 14.08
N PRO A 280 4.23 14.83 13.12
CA PRO A 280 4.24 14.30 11.75
C PRO A 280 4.71 12.83 11.62
N TYR A 281 5.18 12.23 12.70
CA TYR A 281 5.92 10.96 12.71
C TYR A 281 5.17 9.81 12.04
N GLY A 282 3.91 9.58 12.39
CA GLY A 282 3.09 8.49 11.86
C GLY A 282 2.56 8.72 10.43
N LEU A 283 2.82 9.88 9.83
CA LEU A 283 2.38 10.25 8.48
C LEU A 283 3.55 10.49 7.53
N ARG A 284 4.68 9.85 7.77
CA ARG A 284 5.82 9.90 6.86
C ARG A 284 6.48 8.53 6.74
N PRO A 285 7.09 8.23 5.58
CA PRO A 285 7.80 6.99 5.38
C PRO A 285 9.01 6.84 6.32
N HIS A 286 9.23 5.61 6.76
CA HIS A 286 10.33 5.18 7.60
C HIS A 286 10.96 3.90 7.07
N ARG A 287 11.97 3.35 7.76
CA ARG A 287 12.44 1.98 7.53
C ARG A 287 11.91 1.06 8.62
N ALA A 288 11.35 -0.08 8.24
CA ALA A 288 11.18 -1.20 9.15
C ALA A 288 12.33 -2.20 8.96
N ARG A 289 12.66 -2.92 10.03
CA ARG A 289 13.83 -3.78 10.04
C ARG A 289 13.55 -5.10 10.76
N TYR A 290 13.83 -6.20 10.06
CA TYR A 290 13.86 -7.52 10.65
C TYR A 290 15.31 -7.93 10.94
N VAL A 291 15.55 -8.51 12.10
CA VAL A 291 16.83 -9.13 12.47
C VAL A 291 16.62 -10.62 12.62
N ASP A 292 17.24 -11.41 11.77
CA ASP A 292 17.16 -12.86 11.82
C ASP A 292 17.73 -13.39 13.16
N PRO A 293 16.94 -14.07 13.99
CA PRO A 293 17.38 -14.48 15.31
C PRO A 293 18.46 -15.57 15.30
N GLY A 294 18.58 -16.33 14.21
CA GLY A 294 19.56 -17.39 14.07
C GLY A 294 20.92 -16.89 13.60
N THR A 295 20.95 -15.83 12.77
CA THR A 295 22.17 -15.34 12.13
C THR A 295 22.57 -13.92 12.57
N GLY A 296 21.66 -13.15 13.15
CA GLY A 296 21.84 -11.74 13.47
C GLY A 296 21.86 -10.82 12.24
N VAL A 297 21.58 -11.33 11.06
CA VAL A 297 21.56 -10.52 9.83
C VAL A 297 20.31 -9.64 9.84
N ALA A 298 20.52 -8.34 9.65
CA ALA A 298 19.46 -7.36 9.54
C ALA A 298 19.09 -7.10 8.07
N THR A 299 17.78 -7.11 7.78
CA THR A 299 17.22 -6.72 6.49
C THR A 299 16.21 -5.59 6.71
N SER A 300 16.15 -4.59 5.85
CA SER A 300 15.20 -3.49 5.96
C SER A 300 14.60 -3.11 4.63
N ILE A 301 13.36 -2.63 4.66
CA ILE A 301 12.66 -1.96 3.55
C ILE A 301 12.09 -0.64 4.04
N VAL A 302 11.67 0.22 3.11
CA VAL A 302 10.87 1.39 3.48
C VAL A 302 9.45 0.94 3.79
N VAL A 303 8.86 1.49 4.85
CA VAL A 303 7.42 1.39 5.13
C VAL A 303 6.77 2.74 4.92
N VAL A 304 5.65 2.75 4.21
CA VAL A 304 4.86 3.94 3.89
C VAL A 304 3.55 3.85 4.66
N PRO A 305 3.36 4.68 5.69
CA PRO A 305 2.13 4.65 6.47
C PRO A 305 0.94 5.10 5.62
N ALA A 306 -0.12 4.31 5.60
CA ALA A 306 -1.43 4.76 5.17
C ALA A 306 -2.10 5.49 6.34
N ALA A 307 -2.66 6.67 6.08
CA ALA A 307 -3.42 7.44 7.06
C ALA A 307 -4.78 6.78 7.30
N ASN A 308 -4.81 5.73 8.13
CA ASN A 308 -5.91 4.77 8.19
C ASN A 308 -7.27 5.42 8.51
N GLY A 309 -7.32 6.29 9.51
CA GLY A 309 -8.55 7.03 9.85
C GLY A 309 -8.97 8.03 8.78
N MET A 310 -8.01 8.77 8.17
CA MET A 310 -8.30 9.68 7.06
C MET A 310 -8.77 8.90 5.81
N SER A 311 -8.17 7.76 5.53
CA SER A 311 -8.57 6.89 4.41
C SER A 311 -10.02 6.43 4.54
N TRP A 312 -10.44 6.05 5.75
CA TRP A 312 -11.82 5.70 6.00
C TRP A 312 -12.78 6.86 5.71
N ASN A 313 -12.46 8.06 6.23
CA ASN A 313 -13.31 9.24 6.01
C ASN A 313 -13.32 9.68 4.55
N GLU A 314 -12.20 9.59 3.86
CA GLU A 314 -12.06 9.95 2.45
C GLU A 314 -12.82 8.98 1.54
N GLY A 315 -12.70 7.68 1.76
CA GLY A 315 -13.36 6.66 0.95
C GLY A 315 -14.88 6.68 1.00
N TYR A 316 -15.48 7.24 2.07
CA TYR A 316 -16.94 7.44 2.16
C TYR A 316 -17.43 8.68 1.39
N GLY A 317 -16.56 9.44 0.79
CA GLY A 317 -16.88 10.55 -0.11
C GLY A 317 -17.11 11.89 0.57
N SER A 318 -17.19 12.93 -0.25
CA SER A 318 -17.35 14.33 0.20
C SER A 318 -16.28 14.80 1.18
N TYR A 319 -15.09 14.23 1.10
CA TYR A 319 -13.96 14.54 1.95
C TYR A 319 -13.31 15.87 1.55
N GLY A 320 -13.00 16.69 2.54
CA GLY A 320 -12.35 17.98 2.34
C GLY A 320 -11.00 18.05 3.06
N THR A 321 -10.33 19.19 2.92
CA THR A 321 -8.98 19.38 3.46
C THR A 321 -8.92 19.64 4.98
N GLY A 322 -10.05 19.58 5.69
CA GLY A 322 -10.14 19.98 7.09
C GLY A 322 -9.16 19.24 8.03
N GLU A 323 -8.96 17.94 7.80
CA GLU A 323 -8.02 17.14 8.60
C GLU A 323 -6.57 17.49 8.28
N LEU A 324 -6.24 17.76 7.00
CA LEU A 324 -4.91 18.26 6.61
C LEU A 324 -4.63 19.63 7.23
N ASP A 325 -5.63 20.53 7.20
CA ASP A 325 -5.51 21.88 7.80
C ASP A 325 -5.22 21.80 9.30
N ALA A 326 -5.84 20.83 10.00
CA ALA A 326 -5.67 20.64 11.44
C ALA A 326 -4.24 20.21 11.82
N ILE A 327 -3.55 19.51 10.94
CA ILE A 327 -2.19 19.00 11.18
C ILE A 327 -1.10 19.82 10.48
N ALA A 328 -1.45 20.73 9.58
CA ALA A 328 -0.50 21.43 8.71
C ALA A 328 0.62 22.15 9.48
N SER A 329 0.30 22.74 10.63
CA SER A 329 1.30 23.43 11.48
C SER A 329 2.36 22.50 12.10
N ARG A 330 2.18 21.20 12.01
CA ARG A 330 3.10 20.17 12.51
C ARG A 330 3.99 19.60 11.41
N ASN A 331 3.78 20.00 10.15
CA ASN A 331 4.61 19.52 9.05
C ASN A 331 6.06 19.96 9.23
N ASP A 332 6.99 19.03 9.04
CA ASP A 332 8.43 19.31 9.06
C ASP A 332 8.93 19.52 7.62
N PRO A 333 9.35 20.73 7.24
CA PRO A 333 9.85 20.98 5.89
C PRO A 333 11.05 20.12 5.47
N ALA A 334 11.82 19.63 6.42
CA ALA A 334 12.98 18.78 6.12
C ALA A 334 12.58 17.31 5.88
N LYS A 335 11.44 16.92 6.42
CA LYS A 335 10.85 15.57 6.29
C LYS A 335 9.32 15.72 6.21
N PRO A 336 8.78 16.19 5.07
CA PRO A 336 7.36 16.49 4.96
C PRO A 336 6.48 15.26 5.14
N MET A 337 5.23 15.48 5.52
CA MET A 337 4.26 14.39 5.61
C MET A 337 3.82 13.93 4.22
N LEU A 338 3.59 12.61 4.10
CA LEU A 338 2.87 11.99 3.01
C LEU A 338 1.58 11.38 3.60
N VAL A 339 0.45 12.01 3.33
CA VAL A 339 -0.86 11.47 3.71
C VAL A 339 -1.32 10.56 2.58
N LEU A 340 -1.18 9.26 2.80
CA LEU A 340 -1.60 8.23 1.86
C LEU A 340 -3.01 7.76 2.22
N PHE A 341 -3.97 8.00 1.32
CA PHE A 341 -5.31 7.45 1.41
C PHE A 341 -5.32 6.06 0.79
N ALA A 342 -5.47 5.03 1.61
CA ALA A 342 -5.45 3.65 1.15
C ALA A 342 -6.68 2.91 1.66
N HIS A 343 -7.47 2.38 0.74
CA HIS A 343 -8.71 1.65 1.00
C HIS A 343 -9.09 0.79 -0.21
N ASP A 344 -10.18 0.04 -0.08
CA ASP A 344 -10.77 -0.65 -1.23
C ASP A 344 -11.18 0.35 -2.32
N GLY A 345 -10.92 0.00 -3.55
CA GLY A 345 -11.25 0.81 -4.71
C GLY A 345 -12.43 0.27 -5.53
N ASP A 346 -13.05 -0.82 -5.08
CA ASP A 346 -14.03 -1.56 -5.87
C ASP A 346 -15.26 -2.04 -5.08
N ASN A 347 -15.52 -1.47 -3.91
CA ASN A 347 -16.68 -1.88 -3.13
C ASN A 347 -17.78 -0.79 -3.11
N ALA A 348 -18.95 -1.15 -2.57
CA ALA A 348 -20.13 -0.27 -2.58
C ALA A 348 -19.98 0.99 -1.70
N TRP A 349 -18.93 1.06 -0.87
CA TRP A 349 -18.68 2.17 0.06
C TRP A 349 -17.46 2.99 -0.30
N GLN A 350 -16.52 2.38 -1.03
CA GLN A 350 -15.25 2.98 -1.41
C GLN A 350 -14.95 2.54 -2.85
N GLY A 351 -15.15 3.44 -3.80
CA GLY A 351 -15.11 3.16 -5.23
C GLY A 351 -16.34 3.71 -5.94
N GLY A 352 -16.50 3.34 -7.20
CA GLY A 352 -17.62 3.74 -8.04
C GLY A 352 -17.53 5.16 -8.60
N TYR A 353 -18.59 5.55 -9.33
CA TYR A 353 -18.60 6.79 -10.10
C TYR A 353 -18.32 8.03 -9.26
N SER A 354 -19.06 8.23 -8.18
CA SER A 354 -18.94 9.46 -7.37
C SER A 354 -17.58 9.56 -6.71
N TYR A 355 -17.02 8.46 -6.28
CA TYR A 355 -15.68 8.44 -5.67
C TYR A 355 -14.63 8.88 -6.69
N TYR A 356 -14.48 8.15 -7.79
CA TYR A 356 -13.40 8.41 -8.76
C TYR A 356 -13.60 9.71 -9.54
N ASN A 357 -14.82 9.98 -10.00
CA ASN A 357 -15.06 11.09 -10.92
C ASN A 357 -15.38 12.42 -10.22
N GLU A 358 -15.75 12.39 -8.95
CA GLU A 358 -16.11 13.60 -8.21
C GLU A 358 -15.17 13.83 -7.02
N ASN A 359 -15.12 12.89 -6.05
CA ASN A 359 -14.42 13.11 -4.77
C ASN A 359 -12.91 13.23 -4.93
N VAL A 360 -12.25 12.28 -5.63
CA VAL A 360 -10.80 12.31 -5.87
C VAL A 360 -10.40 13.62 -6.55
N THR A 361 -11.14 14.03 -7.56
CA THR A 361 -10.88 15.26 -8.31
C THR A 361 -11.07 16.52 -7.45
N GLN A 362 -12.20 16.61 -6.74
CA GLN A 362 -12.53 17.76 -5.90
C GLN A 362 -11.53 17.91 -4.75
N PHE A 363 -11.22 16.83 -4.07
CA PHE A 363 -10.26 16.85 -2.98
C PHE A 363 -8.85 17.24 -3.46
N SER A 364 -8.35 16.62 -4.53
CA SER A 364 -6.99 16.88 -5.01
C SER A 364 -6.80 18.34 -5.45
N HIS A 365 -7.78 18.92 -6.16
CA HIS A 365 -7.74 20.33 -6.52
C HIS A 365 -7.87 21.27 -5.31
N ALA A 366 -8.74 20.93 -4.35
CA ALA A 366 -8.86 21.71 -3.11
C ALA A 366 -7.59 21.67 -2.27
N ALA A 367 -6.92 20.51 -2.22
CA ALA A 367 -5.63 20.33 -1.58
C ALA A 367 -4.53 21.17 -2.26
N ALA A 368 -4.42 21.06 -3.58
CA ALA A 368 -3.46 21.86 -4.36
C ALA A 368 -3.69 23.37 -4.23
N ALA A 369 -4.94 23.81 -4.23
CA ALA A 369 -5.29 25.24 -4.04
C ALA A 369 -4.85 25.80 -2.67
N LYS A 370 -4.65 24.93 -1.67
CA LYS A 370 -4.12 25.29 -0.33
C LYS A 370 -2.61 25.11 -0.21
N GLY A 371 -1.94 24.68 -1.27
CA GLY A 371 -0.50 24.43 -1.28
C GLY A 371 -0.10 23.06 -0.75
N TYR A 372 -1.03 22.11 -0.62
CA TYR A 372 -0.72 20.69 -0.45
C TYR A 372 -0.38 20.10 -1.82
N GLU A 373 0.43 19.06 -1.87
CA GLU A 373 0.97 18.54 -3.12
C GLU A 373 0.49 17.10 -3.39
N PRO A 374 -0.50 16.90 -4.28
CA PRO A 374 -0.84 15.59 -4.77
C PRO A 374 0.34 14.96 -5.52
N THR A 375 0.70 13.72 -5.15
CA THR A 375 1.89 13.04 -5.68
C THR A 375 1.69 11.53 -5.76
N THR A 376 2.74 10.80 -6.13
CA THR A 376 2.82 9.33 -6.02
C THR A 376 3.83 8.94 -4.94
N ILE A 377 3.75 7.70 -4.43
CA ILE A 377 4.74 7.20 -3.47
C ILE A 377 6.14 7.22 -4.08
N GLU A 378 6.29 6.79 -5.34
CA GLU A 378 7.59 6.73 -6.01
C GLU A 378 8.20 8.12 -6.24
N GLU A 379 7.39 9.14 -6.57
CA GLU A 379 7.86 10.52 -6.68
C GLU A 379 8.29 11.04 -5.32
N TYR A 380 7.41 10.90 -4.31
CA TYR A 380 7.74 11.34 -2.95
C TYR A 380 9.03 10.72 -2.42
N LEU A 381 9.22 9.40 -2.59
CA LEU A 381 10.43 8.70 -2.11
C LEU A 381 11.69 9.09 -2.88
N ALA A 382 11.56 9.53 -4.14
CA ALA A 382 12.67 10.07 -4.91
C ALA A 382 13.10 11.45 -4.40
N ASP A 383 12.14 12.31 -4.08
CA ASP A 383 12.41 13.67 -3.58
C ASP A 383 12.78 13.69 -2.09
N HIS A 384 12.24 12.77 -1.31
CA HIS A 384 12.39 12.67 0.13
C HIS A 384 12.88 11.26 0.56
N PRO A 385 14.12 10.88 0.20
CA PRO A 385 14.62 9.55 0.51
C PRO A 385 14.73 9.31 2.01
N VAL A 386 14.26 8.15 2.47
CA VAL A 386 14.29 7.75 3.87
C VAL A 386 15.74 7.43 4.30
N ALA A 387 16.22 8.09 5.34
CA ALA A 387 17.56 7.86 5.88
C ALA A 387 17.72 6.43 6.40
N SER A 388 18.93 5.90 6.35
CA SER A 388 19.22 4.51 6.75
C SER A 388 19.04 4.24 8.25
N ASP A 389 19.12 5.28 9.07
CA ASP A 389 18.98 5.28 10.52
C ASP A 389 17.58 5.69 11.00
N ASP A 390 16.68 6.10 10.09
CA ASP A 390 15.27 6.39 10.40
C ASP A 390 14.47 5.08 10.45
N VAL A 391 14.66 4.32 11.55
CA VAL A 391 14.08 2.99 11.74
C VAL A 391 12.96 3.05 12.74
N VAL A 392 11.82 2.46 12.39
CA VAL A 392 10.65 2.30 13.26
C VAL A 392 10.35 0.83 13.48
N HIS A 393 9.66 0.56 14.59
CA HIS A 393 8.93 -0.68 14.77
C HIS A 393 7.48 -0.54 14.28
N VAL A 394 7.02 -1.52 13.53
CA VAL A 394 5.64 -1.66 13.09
C VAL A 394 5.04 -2.85 13.82
N GLU A 395 4.08 -2.59 14.71
CA GLU A 395 3.35 -3.65 15.42
C GLU A 395 2.63 -4.56 14.42
N ASP A 396 2.59 -5.85 14.69
CA ASP A 396 1.87 -6.83 13.87
C ASP A 396 0.37 -6.52 13.84
N GLY A 397 -0.22 -6.38 12.64
CA GLY A 397 -1.65 -6.10 12.50
C GLY A 397 -2.06 -5.73 11.08
N GLY A 398 -3.35 -5.44 10.92
CA GLY A 398 -4.01 -5.03 9.68
C GLY A 398 -4.81 -3.73 9.84
N TRP A 399 -5.56 -3.34 8.80
CA TRP A 399 -6.26 -2.05 8.79
C TRP A 399 -7.57 -2.02 9.57
N VAL A 400 -8.27 -3.15 9.68
CA VAL A 400 -9.52 -3.28 10.46
C VAL A 400 -9.58 -4.64 11.16
N ASN A 401 -10.49 -4.76 12.11
CA ASN A 401 -10.90 -6.05 12.68
C ASN A 401 -12.39 -6.36 12.36
N ALA A 402 -12.87 -7.54 12.76
CA ALA A 402 -14.23 -8.00 12.50
C ALA A 402 -15.31 -7.10 13.08
N ASP A 403 -15.04 -6.38 14.17
CA ASP A 403 -15.96 -5.44 14.79
C ASP A 403 -15.93 -4.05 14.12
N GLY A 404 -15.07 -3.87 13.13
CA GLY A 404 -14.80 -2.59 12.49
C GLY A 404 -13.91 -1.69 13.35
N ASP A 405 -13.18 -2.24 14.32
CA ASP A 405 -12.16 -1.53 15.05
C ASP A 405 -10.93 -1.33 14.19
N PHE A 406 -10.39 -0.15 14.21
CA PHE A 406 -9.22 0.19 13.43
C PHE A 406 -7.95 -0.19 14.16
N GLY A 407 -6.99 -0.74 13.38
CA GLY A 407 -5.69 -1.08 13.90
C GLY A 407 -5.73 -2.16 14.96
N SER A 408 -6.54 -3.20 14.74
CA SER A 408 -6.51 -4.37 15.60
C SER A 408 -5.11 -4.94 15.65
N PRO A 409 -4.53 -5.12 16.84
CA PRO A 409 -3.23 -5.78 16.95
C PRO A 409 -3.34 -7.22 16.48
N GLN A 410 -2.21 -7.73 15.95
CA GLN A 410 -2.17 -9.08 15.39
C GLN A 410 -3.15 -9.22 14.21
N PHE A 411 -3.71 -10.40 14.01
CA PHE A 411 -4.54 -10.74 12.85
C PHE A 411 -5.85 -11.38 13.27
N ILE A 412 -6.40 -10.96 14.41
CA ILE A 412 -7.57 -11.60 15.02
C ILE A 412 -8.81 -11.51 14.12
N ASN A 413 -8.86 -10.51 13.24
CA ASN A 413 -9.95 -10.37 12.30
C ASN A 413 -10.08 -11.54 11.32
N TRP A 414 -8.95 -12.18 11.00
CA TRP A 414 -8.87 -13.29 10.05
C TRP A 414 -8.52 -14.63 10.73
N ASN A 415 -8.45 -14.63 12.04
CA ASN A 415 -8.18 -15.81 12.86
C ASN A 415 -9.09 -15.79 14.08
N TRP A 416 -10.38 -15.69 13.82
CA TRP A 416 -11.42 -15.46 14.82
C TRP A 416 -11.75 -16.75 15.55
N PRO A 417 -11.77 -16.77 16.88
CA PRO A 417 -12.13 -17.95 17.62
C PRO A 417 -13.61 -18.31 17.46
N LEU A 418 -13.94 -19.58 17.52
CA LEU A 418 -15.32 -20.07 17.49
C LEU A 418 -16.15 -19.41 18.58
N VAL A 419 -17.39 -19.13 18.25
CA VAL A 419 -18.37 -18.53 19.16
C VAL A 419 -19.35 -19.61 19.60
N ASN A 420 -19.57 -19.73 20.92
CA ASN A 420 -20.53 -20.66 21.48
C ASN A 420 -22.00 -20.21 21.21
N GLY A 421 -22.95 -21.07 21.51
CA GLY A 421 -24.37 -20.78 21.32
C GLY A 421 -24.93 -19.59 22.14
N SER A 422 -24.13 -19.00 23.01
CA SER A 422 -24.46 -17.77 23.78
C SER A 422 -23.80 -16.51 23.21
N GLY A 423 -23.13 -16.62 22.05
CA GLY A 423 -22.43 -15.48 21.43
C GLY A 423 -21.11 -15.10 22.12
N GLN A 424 -20.53 -15.98 22.95
CA GLN A 424 -19.26 -15.77 23.61
C GLN A 424 -18.17 -16.62 22.97
N PHE A 425 -16.93 -16.16 22.96
CA PHE A 425 -15.81 -16.94 22.48
C PHE A 425 -15.69 -18.27 23.24
N ASP A 426 -15.61 -19.36 22.49
CA ASP A 426 -15.34 -20.69 23.02
C ASP A 426 -13.83 -20.90 23.14
N ILE A 427 -13.21 -20.26 24.12
CA ILE A 427 -11.75 -20.27 24.28
C ILE A 427 -11.13 -21.67 24.29
N PRO A 428 -11.72 -22.69 24.97
CA PRO A 428 -11.14 -24.05 24.98
C PRO A 428 -11.09 -24.72 23.60
N ASN A 429 -12.01 -24.38 22.69
CA ASN A 429 -12.12 -24.98 21.36
C ASN A 429 -12.00 -23.94 20.23
N GLY A 430 -11.77 -22.67 20.60
CA GLY A 430 -11.93 -21.51 19.74
C GLY A 430 -11.19 -21.57 18.41
N TRP A 431 -10.01 -22.16 18.39
CA TRP A 431 -9.19 -22.28 17.18
C TRP A 431 -9.03 -23.72 16.68
N ALA A 432 -9.89 -24.66 17.15
CA ALA A 432 -9.76 -26.06 16.78
C ALA A 432 -9.91 -26.33 15.27
N GLU A 433 -10.71 -25.55 14.56
CA GLU A 433 -10.85 -25.63 13.11
C GLU A 433 -9.65 -25.02 12.41
N ASP A 434 -9.19 -23.85 12.84
CA ASP A 434 -8.01 -23.20 12.31
C ASP A 434 -6.76 -24.06 12.50
N GLU A 435 -6.58 -24.66 13.67
CA GLU A 435 -5.47 -25.58 13.93
C GLU A 435 -5.47 -26.76 12.94
N ARG A 436 -6.65 -27.31 12.62
CA ARG A 436 -6.78 -28.39 11.63
C ARG A 436 -6.44 -27.92 10.22
N ASN A 437 -6.96 -26.75 9.83
CA ASN A 437 -6.69 -26.16 8.52
C ASN A 437 -5.20 -25.86 8.37
N TRP A 438 -4.58 -25.23 9.36
CA TRP A 438 -3.15 -24.97 9.36
C TRP A 438 -2.31 -26.24 9.36
N ALA A 439 -2.72 -27.31 10.07
CA ALA A 439 -2.03 -28.59 10.02
C ALA A 439 -2.05 -29.20 8.61
N VAL A 440 -3.18 -29.12 7.91
CA VAL A 440 -3.31 -29.59 6.51
C VAL A 440 -2.46 -28.75 5.57
N LEU A 441 -2.55 -27.43 5.68
CA LEU A 441 -1.76 -26.50 4.84
C LEU A 441 -0.25 -26.67 5.07
N THR A 442 0.17 -26.82 6.32
CA THR A 442 1.58 -27.07 6.66
C THR A 442 2.07 -28.40 6.07
N ALA A 443 1.26 -29.47 6.17
CA ALA A 443 1.60 -30.75 5.58
C ALA A 443 1.67 -30.67 4.04
N ALA A 444 0.75 -29.97 3.41
CA ALA A 444 0.75 -29.73 1.96
C ALA A 444 1.96 -28.91 1.52
N THR A 445 2.27 -27.83 2.22
CA THR A 445 3.46 -26.98 1.97
C THR A 445 4.74 -27.81 2.00
N ASN A 446 4.94 -28.61 3.07
CA ASN A 446 6.14 -29.45 3.18
C ASN A 446 6.26 -30.47 2.05
N ARG A 447 5.14 -31.04 1.60
CA ARG A 447 5.13 -31.98 0.46
C ARG A 447 5.49 -31.28 -0.86
N VAL A 448 4.93 -30.09 -1.10
CA VAL A 448 5.20 -29.32 -2.32
C VAL A 448 6.66 -28.84 -2.35
N LEU A 449 7.18 -28.36 -1.24
CA LEU A 449 8.60 -27.99 -1.10
C LEU A 449 9.52 -29.20 -1.33
N THR A 450 9.17 -30.36 -0.80
CA THR A 450 9.94 -31.60 -1.05
C THR A 450 9.90 -31.99 -2.53
N ALA A 451 8.72 -31.89 -3.16
CA ALA A 451 8.59 -32.17 -4.59
C ALA A 451 9.41 -31.20 -5.45
N GLU A 452 9.44 -29.91 -5.09
CA GLU A 452 10.29 -28.90 -5.75
C GLU A 452 11.78 -29.23 -5.59
N GLN A 453 12.22 -29.63 -4.40
CA GLN A 453 13.62 -30.03 -4.20
C GLN A 453 14.04 -31.19 -5.08
N ILE A 454 13.13 -32.11 -5.37
CA ILE A 454 13.41 -33.29 -6.19
C ILE A 454 13.35 -32.96 -7.68
N ALA A 455 12.35 -32.18 -8.11
CA ALA A 455 12.05 -31.96 -9.53
C ALA A 455 12.58 -30.61 -10.09
N GLY A 456 13.05 -29.72 -9.22
CA GLY A 456 13.50 -28.38 -9.58
C GLY A 456 12.44 -27.30 -9.41
N ALA A 457 12.89 -26.03 -9.46
CA ALA A 457 12.03 -24.87 -9.27
C ALA A 457 10.93 -24.75 -10.36
N PRO A 458 9.70 -24.35 -9.99
CA PRO A 458 8.59 -24.21 -10.92
C PRO A 458 8.76 -23.00 -11.84
N VAL A 459 8.21 -23.10 -13.04
CA VAL A 459 8.00 -21.95 -13.94
C VAL A 459 6.71 -21.24 -13.54
N MET A 460 6.80 -20.04 -13.02
CA MET A 460 5.66 -19.35 -12.37
C MET A 460 4.51 -19.06 -13.36
N SER A 461 4.75 -18.80 -14.63
CA SER A 461 3.65 -18.68 -15.61
C SER A 461 2.79 -19.93 -15.73
N ARG A 462 3.39 -21.14 -15.52
CA ARG A 462 2.67 -22.42 -15.51
C ARG A 462 2.03 -22.72 -14.14
N VAL A 463 2.53 -22.10 -13.08
CA VAL A 463 1.83 -22.13 -11.78
C VAL A 463 0.56 -21.27 -11.86
N VAL A 464 0.64 -20.09 -12.47
CA VAL A 464 -0.51 -19.20 -12.68
C VAL A 464 -1.56 -19.82 -13.61
N ASP A 465 -1.11 -20.44 -14.71
CA ASP A 465 -1.98 -21.13 -15.64
C ASP A 465 -1.49 -22.56 -15.87
N PRO A 466 -1.99 -23.54 -15.09
CA PRO A 466 -1.57 -24.94 -15.16
C PRO A 466 -2.06 -25.67 -16.42
N THR A 467 -2.87 -25.05 -17.25
CA THR A 467 -3.34 -25.62 -18.53
C THR A 467 -2.32 -25.50 -19.65
N GLN A 468 -1.26 -24.73 -19.46
CA GLN A 468 -0.19 -24.56 -20.42
C GLN A 468 0.51 -25.88 -20.74
N SER A 469 0.89 -26.04 -22.02
CA SER A 469 1.63 -27.21 -22.45
C SER A 469 2.96 -27.36 -21.69
N GLY A 470 3.27 -28.57 -21.25
CA GLY A 470 4.49 -28.90 -20.53
C GLY A 470 4.45 -28.55 -19.02
N THR A 471 3.28 -28.21 -18.45
CA THR A 471 3.11 -28.01 -17.02
C THR A 471 3.43 -29.31 -16.27
N THR A 472 4.34 -29.21 -15.32
CA THR A 472 4.81 -30.31 -14.50
C THR A 472 3.88 -30.58 -13.29
N ALA A 473 4.07 -31.73 -12.65
CA ALA A 473 3.34 -32.05 -11.41
C ALA A 473 3.65 -31.06 -10.27
N VAL A 474 4.89 -30.54 -10.20
CA VAL A 474 5.31 -29.55 -9.18
C VAL A 474 4.63 -28.20 -9.41
N GLU A 475 4.52 -27.76 -10.66
CA GLU A 475 3.81 -26.52 -11.01
C GLU A 475 2.33 -26.61 -10.69
N ARG A 476 1.68 -27.73 -10.99
CA ARG A 476 0.29 -27.98 -10.55
C ARG A 476 0.14 -28.03 -9.03
N ALA A 477 1.09 -28.67 -8.33
CA ALA A 477 1.05 -28.74 -6.87
C ALA A 477 1.17 -27.33 -6.25
N TRP A 478 2.04 -26.46 -6.78
CA TRP A 478 2.12 -25.07 -6.37
C TRP A 478 0.82 -24.30 -6.67
N HIS A 479 0.23 -24.48 -7.84
CA HIS A 479 -1.04 -23.85 -8.19
C HIS A 479 -2.14 -24.17 -7.17
N HIS A 480 -2.30 -25.44 -6.82
CA HIS A 480 -3.27 -25.88 -5.81
C HIS A 480 -2.94 -25.35 -4.40
N LEU A 481 -1.67 -25.36 -4.02
CA LEU A 481 -1.25 -24.90 -2.70
C LEU A 481 -1.50 -23.40 -2.54
N LEU A 482 -1.16 -22.58 -3.55
CA LEU A 482 -1.38 -21.13 -3.50
C LEU A 482 -2.86 -20.80 -3.39
N ALA A 483 -3.73 -21.49 -4.15
CA ALA A 483 -5.18 -21.31 -4.05
C ALA A 483 -5.73 -21.66 -2.66
N GLY A 484 -5.16 -22.66 -1.98
CA GLY A 484 -5.54 -23.04 -0.62
C GLY A 484 -5.13 -22.04 0.48
N HIS A 485 -4.34 -21.01 0.15
CA HIS A 485 -3.96 -19.92 1.05
C HIS A 485 -4.68 -18.62 0.76
N GLU A 486 -5.75 -18.65 0.03
CA GLU A 486 -6.58 -17.47 -0.25
C GLU A 486 -7.33 -17.03 1.00
N SER A 487 -7.39 -15.72 1.30
CA SER A 487 -7.96 -15.20 2.55
C SER A 487 -9.45 -15.48 2.75
N GLY A 488 -10.19 -15.67 1.68
CA GLY A 488 -11.61 -16.06 1.74
C GLY A 488 -11.85 -17.53 2.04
N THR A 489 -10.81 -18.37 2.07
CA THR A 489 -10.87 -19.81 2.32
C THR A 489 -10.12 -20.25 3.59
N MET A 490 -9.42 -19.33 4.24
CA MET A 490 -8.73 -19.56 5.52
C MET A 490 -9.64 -19.50 6.71
#